data_2a5bf91c11904607536cfe18c248c7f7
#
_entry.id   2a5bf91c11904607536cfe18c248c7f7
#
_cell.length_a   1.000
_cell.length_b   1.000
_cell.length_c   1.000
_cell.angle_alpha   90.00
_cell.angle_beta   90.00
_cell.angle_gamma   90.00
#
_symmetry.space_group_name_H-M   'P 1'
#
loop_
_entity.id
_entity.type
_entity.pdbx_description
1 polymer ?
#
loop_
_entity_poly.entity_id
_entity_poly.type
_entity_poly.pdbx_seq_one_letter_code
_entity_poly.pdbx_strand_id
1 'polypeptide(L)'
;SCTTINTPFLTTKKPTDPFTQEDQANFKTIVDTFLTTAGKKSLVVRSRYGSGKTTFMQRLINEQNPERVLFITYRQTLARDIMRNFKQLGFKNYLDSYENPGVWESPRLIVQVDSLLNILYRNSDVIEGGCFDLAFDMIVLDESESLLNHFDEKTMENKKINIWYFFDAILKHCKKMILMDGDISQRSLKFASSYGDMSYVDNRNSETNKSINLICNQATWEAKLHRDLETFYNEDKNFRICIVSQSSTQGLS
;
A
#
# COMPACT_ATOMS: atom_id res chain seq x y z
N SER A 1 -7.54 4.28 -19.68
CA SER A 1 -6.78 5.52 -19.90
C SER A 1 -5.43 5.44 -19.19
N CYS A 2 -4.42 6.06 -19.76
CA CYS A 2 -3.09 6.18 -19.17
C CYS A 2 -2.76 7.67 -19.05
N THR A 3 -2.37 8.09 -17.84
CA THR A 3 -1.92 9.45 -17.55
C THR A 3 -0.45 9.38 -17.13
N THR A 4 0.43 10.01 -17.90
CA THR A 4 1.85 10.13 -17.54
C THR A 4 2.09 11.46 -16.84
N ILE A 5 2.74 11.42 -15.70
CA ILE A 5 3.16 12.59 -14.94
C ILE A 5 4.65 12.49 -14.65
N ASN A 6 5.26 13.64 -14.39
CA ASN A 6 6.68 13.72 -14.02
C ASN A 6 6.84 14.72 -12.87
N THR A 7 6.50 14.27 -11.67
CA THR A 7 6.55 15.08 -10.47
C THR A 7 7.22 14.32 -9.32
N PRO A 8 8.07 14.98 -8.50
CA PRO A 8 8.69 14.32 -7.36
C PRO A 8 7.67 13.79 -6.35
N PHE A 9 6.51 14.42 -6.26
CA PHE A 9 5.45 14.01 -5.34
C PHE A 9 4.08 14.05 -6.03
N LEU A 10 3.26 13.04 -5.71
CA LEU A 10 1.85 13.00 -6.14
C LEU A 10 1.01 14.08 -5.45
N THR A 11 1.42 14.47 -4.26
CA THR A 11 0.87 15.53 -3.43
C THR A 11 1.96 15.99 -2.43
N THR A 12 1.63 16.77 -1.39
CA THR A 12 2.58 17.25 -0.40
C THR A 12 3.37 16.14 0.28
N LYS A 13 4.61 16.44 0.69
CA LYS A 13 5.50 15.49 1.37
C LYS A 13 5.00 15.04 2.74
N LYS A 14 4.24 15.92 3.40
CA LYS A 14 3.71 15.70 4.76
C LYS A 14 2.23 16.04 4.78
N PRO A 15 1.41 15.33 5.55
CA PRO A 15 -0.02 15.66 5.69
C PRO A 15 -0.27 17.08 6.23
N THR A 16 0.70 17.64 6.95
CA THR A 16 0.65 18.99 7.53
C THR A 16 1.12 20.09 6.57
N ASP A 17 1.78 19.73 5.47
CA ASP A 17 2.25 20.74 4.52
C ASP A 17 1.05 21.31 3.73
N PRO A 18 1.01 22.61 3.47
CA PRO A 18 -0.04 23.19 2.65
C PRO A 18 0.06 22.65 1.22
N PHE A 19 -1.10 22.34 0.62
CA PHE A 19 -1.15 21.94 -0.78
C PHE A 19 -0.77 23.10 -1.68
N THR A 20 0.21 22.87 -2.54
CA THR A 20 0.58 23.82 -3.59
C THR A 20 -0.43 23.77 -4.74
N GLN A 21 -0.36 24.74 -5.66
CA GLN A 21 -1.19 24.69 -6.87
C GLN A 21 -0.85 23.48 -7.73
N GLU A 22 0.41 23.09 -7.78
CA GLU A 22 0.87 21.89 -8.50
C GLU A 22 0.32 20.60 -7.86
N ASP A 23 0.37 20.47 -6.53
CA ASP A 23 -0.25 19.35 -5.81
C ASP A 23 -1.74 19.23 -6.12
N GLN A 24 -2.44 20.36 -6.16
CA GLN A 24 -3.87 20.36 -6.46
C GLN A 24 -4.14 19.96 -7.92
N ALA A 25 -3.35 20.44 -8.86
CA ALA A 25 -3.46 20.08 -10.28
C ALA A 25 -3.19 18.60 -10.51
N ASN A 26 -2.13 18.06 -9.92
CA ASN A 26 -1.78 16.65 -10.01
C ASN A 26 -2.87 15.76 -9.40
N PHE A 27 -3.29 16.08 -8.17
CA PHE A 27 -4.35 15.37 -7.50
C PHE A 27 -5.64 15.36 -8.31
N LYS A 28 -6.07 16.53 -8.76
CA LYS A 28 -7.28 16.69 -9.58
C LYS A 28 -7.18 15.87 -10.87
N THR A 29 -6.06 15.93 -11.59
CA THR A 29 -5.86 15.15 -12.82
C THR A 29 -6.05 13.65 -12.58
N ILE A 30 -5.47 13.11 -11.50
CA ILE A 30 -5.58 11.69 -11.17
C ILE A 30 -7.01 11.34 -10.77
N VAL A 31 -7.61 12.13 -9.89
CA VAL A 31 -8.94 11.87 -9.32
C VAL A 31 -10.02 12.01 -10.39
N ASP A 32 -9.99 13.08 -11.21
CA ASP A 32 -10.95 13.28 -12.29
C ASP A 32 -10.89 12.12 -13.30
N THR A 33 -9.69 11.67 -13.66
CA THR A 33 -9.52 10.53 -14.57
C THR A 33 -10.11 9.24 -14.01
N PHE A 34 -10.09 9.06 -12.70
CA PHE A 34 -10.57 7.85 -12.02
C PHE A 34 -12.03 7.90 -11.63
N LEU A 35 -12.48 9.02 -11.02
CA LEU A 35 -13.82 9.12 -10.43
C LEU A 35 -14.90 9.58 -11.41
N THR A 36 -14.56 10.52 -12.31
CA THR A 36 -15.55 11.14 -13.19
C THR A 36 -15.82 10.34 -14.46
N THR A 37 -14.91 9.49 -14.86
CA THR A 37 -15.12 8.63 -16.03
C THR A 37 -16.02 7.47 -15.66
N ALA A 38 -17.24 7.44 -16.18
CA ALA A 38 -18.18 6.36 -15.98
C ALA A 38 -17.55 5.01 -16.36
N GLY A 39 -17.78 3.99 -15.53
CA GLY A 39 -17.27 2.62 -15.76
C GLY A 39 -15.84 2.36 -15.27
N LYS A 40 -15.08 3.37 -14.87
CA LYS A 40 -13.74 3.14 -14.31
C LYS A 40 -13.83 2.52 -12.92
N LYS A 41 -13.40 1.27 -12.81
CA LYS A 41 -13.39 0.52 -11.55
C LYS A 41 -12.05 0.61 -10.84
N SER A 42 -10.95 0.58 -11.59
CA SER A 42 -9.61 0.46 -11.06
C SER A 42 -8.76 1.69 -11.32
N LEU A 43 -8.01 2.13 -10.31
CA LEU A 43 -6.91 3.09 -10.43
C LEU A 43 -5.59 2.36 -10.14
N VAL A 44 -4.67 2.37 -11.07
CA VAL A 44 -3.33 1.82 -10.89
C VAL A 44 -2.34 2.97 -10.87
N VAL A 45 -1.58 3.11 -9.80
CA VAL A 45 -0.61 4.19 -9.60
C VAL A 45 0.80 3.62 -9.51
N ARG A 46 1.59 3.82 -10.56
CA ARG A 46 3.03 3.60 -10.52
C ARG A 46 3.70 4.88 -10.08
N SER A 47 4.33 4.84 -8.92
CA SER A 47 5.10 5.98 -8.42
C SER A 47 6.14 5.50 -7.42
N ARG A 48 7.36 6.01 -7.53
CA ARG A 48 8.50 5.60 -6.71
C ARG A 48 8.21 5.66 -5.20
N TYR A 49 9.01 4.97 -4.43
CA TYR A 49 8.99 5.09 -2.98
C TYR A 49 9.24 6.54 -2.52
N GLY A 50 8.51 6.99 -1.51
CA GLY A 50 8.63 8.35 -0.99
C GLY A 50 8.01 9.45 -1.85
N SER A 51 7.27 9.11 -2.91
CA SER A 51 6.59 10.05 -3.82
C SER A 51 5.22 10.54 -3.32
N GLY A 52 4.86 10.30 -2.06
CA GLY A 52 3.60 10.77 -1.49
C GLY A 52 2.38 9.90 -1.78
N LYS A 53 2.54 8.62 -2.17
CA LYS A 53 1.41 7.70 -2.38
C LYS A 53 0.48 7.64 -1.16
N THR A 54 1.04 7.50 0.03
CA THR A 54 0.27 7.46 1.28
C THR A 54 -0.50 8.77 1.52
N THR A 55 0.15 9.92 1.31
CA THR A 55 -0.49 11.24 1.44
C THR A 55 -1.59 11.44 0.41
N PHE A 56 -1.37 10.98 -0.82
CA PHE A 56 -2.40 10.96 -1.87
C PHE A 56 -3.64 10.17 -1.43
N MET A 57 -3.44 8.97 -0.87
CA MET A 57 -4.54 8.13 -0.40
C MET A 57 -5.28 8.75 0.80
N GLN A 58 -4.56 9.32 1.75
CA GLN A 58 -5.18 10.05 2.88
C GLN A 58 -6.09 11.16 2.38
N ARG A 59 -5.60 11.94 1.43
CA ARG A 59 -6.38 13.03 0.83
C ARG A 59 -7.60 12.50 0.08
N LEU A 60 -7.42 11.47 -0.75
CA LEU A 60 -8.50 10.87 -1.52
C LEU A 60 -9.63 10.36 -0.60
N ILE A 61 -9.27 9.61 0.45
CA ILE A 61 -10.23 9.08 1.41
C ILE A 61 -10.91 10.21 2.18
N ASN A 62 -10.17 11.24 2.58
CA ASN A 62 -10.74 12.38 3.29
C ASN A 62 -11.72 13.19 2.43
N GLU A 63 -11.39 13.46 1.16
CA GLU A 63 -12.24 14.24 0.26
C GLU A 63 -13.45 13.44 -0.24
N GLN A 64 -13.29 12.16 -0.55
CA GLN A 64 -14.36 11.32 -1.07
C GLN A 64 -15.22 10.68 0.03
N ASN A 65 -14.69 10.63 1.24
CA ASN A 65 -15.30 10.07 2.44
C ASN A 65 -16.06 8.74 2.20
N PRO A 66 -15.43 7.73 1.56
CA PRO A 66 -16.06 6.43 1.37
C PRO A 66 -16.39 5.82 2.73
N GLU A 67 -17.57 5.21 2.85
CA GLU A 67 -18.02 4.61 4.11
C GLU A 67 -17.20 3.36 4.44
N ARG A 68 -17.13 2.42 3.49
CA ARG A 68 -16.46 1.12 3.67
C ARG A 68 -15.18 1.04 2.86
N VAL A 69 -14.05 1.01 3.56
CA VAL A 69 -12.71 0.96 2.94
C VAL A 69 -11.90 -0.20 3.51
N LEU A 70 -11.33 -1.00 2.62
CA LEU A 70 -10.44 -2.10 2.98
C LEU A 70 -9.04 -1.86 2.42
N PHE A 71 -8.05 -1.75 3.30
CA PHE A 71 -6.63 -1.84 2.92
C PHE A 71 -6.17 -3.28 3.06
N ILE A 72 -5.64 -3.85 1.99
CA ILE A 72 -5.06 -5.19 1.98
C ILE A 72 -3.55 -5.08 1.80
N THR A 73 -2.81 -5.68 2.72
CA THR A 73 -1.35 -5.70 2.73
C THR A 73 -0.82 -7.13 2.70
N TYR A 74 0.46 -7.31 2.41
CA TYR A 74 1.11 -8.63 2.47
C TYR A 74 1.99 -8.81 3.71
N ARG A 75 2.26 -7.73 4.49
CA ARG A 75 3.11 -7.77 5.69
C ARG A 75 2.48 -7.04 6.87
N GLN A 76 2.71 -7.59 8.08
CA GLN A 76 2.28 -6.94 9.33
C GLN A 76 2.92 -5.57 9.57
N THR A 77 4.20 -5.41 9.20
CA THR A 77 4.91 -4.13 9.32
C THR A 77 4.24 -3.05 8.48
N LEU A 78 3.85 -3.37 7.24
CA LEU A 78 3.14 -2.44 6.37
C LEU A 78 1.76 -2.10 6.94
N ALA A 79 1.03 -3.08 7.50
CA ALA A 79 -0.25 -2.82 8.16
C ALA A 79 -0.12 -1.83 9.34
N ARG A 80 0.96 -1.95 10.14
CA ARG A 80 1.25 -1.00 11.23
C ARG A 80 1.59 0.39 10.71
N ASP A 81 2.37 0.48 9.65
CA ASP A 81 2.77 1.76 9.05
C ASP A 81 1.57 2.48 8.42
N ILE A 82 0.70 1.76 7.72
CA ILE A 82 -0.56 2.31 7.22
C ILE A 82 -1.42 2.78 8.39
N MET A 83 -1.57 1.98 9.46
CA MET A 83 -2.36 2.36 10.62
C MET A 83 -1.89 3.68 11.26
N ARG A 84 -0.57 3.91 11.40
CA ARG A 84 -0.04 5.17 11.93
C ARG A 84 -0.51 6.38 11.12
N ASN A 85 -0.58 6.22 9.80
CA ASN A 85 -0.97 7.30 8.89
C ASN A 85 -2.49 7.48 8.78
N PHE A 86 -3.28 6.40 8.96
CA PHE A 86 -4.72 6.42 8.70
C PHE A 86 -5.60 6.37 9.96
N LYS A 87 -5.01 6.35 11.15
CA LYS A 87 -5.74 6.30 12.42
C LYS A 87 -6.79 7.40 12.55
N GLN A 88 -6.46 8.63 12.16
CA GLN A 88 -7.35 9.80 12.23
C GLN A 88 -8.53 9.70 11.25
N LEU A 89 -8.44 8.85 10.24
CA LEU A 89 -9.52 8.58 9.27
C LEU A 89 -10.44 7.42 9.71
N GLY A 90 -10.35 6.99 10.97
CA GLY A 90 -11.23 5.99 11.55
C GLY A 90 -10.88 4.53 11.20
N PHE A 91 -9.69 4.28 10.68
CA PHE A 91 -9.24 2.92 10.38
C PHE A 91 -8.94 2.12 11.65
N LYS A 92 -9.22 0.82 11.57
CA LYS A 92 -8.82 -0.20 12.54
C LYS A 92 -7.82 -1.17 11.90
N ASN A 93 -6.94 -1.74 12.73
CA ASN A 93 -5.97 -2.73 12.27
C ASN A 93 -6.39 -4.13 12.74
N TYR A 94 -6.37 -5.10 11.85
CA TYR A 94 -6.66 -6.49 12.19
C TYR A 94 -5.76 -7.05 13.31
N LEU A 95 -4.56 -6.49 13.50
CA LEU A 95 -3.64 -6.88 14.57
C LEU A 95 -4.19 -6.59 15.98
N ASP A 96 -5.14 -5.66 16.08
CA ASP A 96 -5.80 -5.32 17.34
C ASP A 96 -6.95 -6.28 17.68
N SER A 97 -7.23 -7.25 16.81
CA SER A 97 -8.37 -8.17 16.93
C SER A 97 -8.29 -9.13 18.13
N TYR A 98 -7.11 -9.34 18.67
CA TYR A 98 -6.92 -10.14 19.88
C TYR A 98 -7.53 -9.43 21.10
N GLU A 99 -7.33 -8.12 21.22
CA GLU A 99 -7.86 -7.29 22.30
C GLU A 99 -9.29 -6.81 22.00
N ASN A 100 -9.63 -6.62 20.74
CA ASN A 100 -10.92 -6.13 20.28
C ASN A 100 -11.45 -6.96 19.10
N PRO A 101 -12.18 -8.04 19.34
CA PRO A 101 -12.75 -8.88 18.26
C PRO A 101 -13.66 -8.13 17.28
N GLY A 102 -14.33 -7.05 17.71
CA GLY A 102 -15.18 -6.20 16.85
C GLY A 102 -14.42 -5.40 15.78
N VAL A 103 -13.09 -5.49 15.72
CA VAL A 103 -12.27 -4.89 14.65
C VAL A 103 -12.72 -5.37 13.27
N TRP A 104 -13.12 -6.64 13.16
CA TRP A 104 -13.51 -7.26 11.88
C TRP A 104 -14.79 -6.70 11.28
N GLU A 105 -15.61 -6.05 12.08
CA GLU A 105 -16.86 -5.37 11.67
C GLU A 105 -16.62 -3.90 11.30
N SER A 106 -15.38 -3.42 11.46
CA SER A 106 -15.06 -2.02 11.17
C SER A 106 -15.28 -1.69 9.70
N PRO A 107 -15.98 -0.59 9.40
CA PRO A 107 -16.18 -0.16 8.02
C PRO A 107 -14.85 0.25 7.34
N ARG A 108 -13.85 0.64 8.13
CA ARG A 108 -12.52 0.99 7.64
C ARG A 108 -11.47 0.09 8.29
N LEU A 109 -11.03 -0.91 7.54
CA LEU A 109 -10.17 -1.98 8.04
C LEU A 109 -8.86 -2.07 7.26
N ILE A 110 -7.76 -2.29 7.99
CA ILE A 110 -6.46 -2.68 7.44
C ILE A 110 -6.23 -4.14 7.78
N VAL A 111 -5.97 -4.98 6.78
CA VAL A 111 -5.81 -6.43 6.95
C VAL A 111 -4.63 -6.96 6.12
N GLN A 112 -3.93 -7.96 6.66
CA GLN A 112 -2.98 -8.75 5.88
C GLN A 112 -3.75 -9.82 5.09
N VAL A 113 -3.31 -10.09 3.87
CA VAL A 113 -3.98 -11.04 2.96
C VAL A 113 -4.15 -12.42 3.57
N ASP A 114 -3.18 -12.90 4.35
CA ASP A 114 -3.25 -14.20 5.07
C ASP A 114 -4.40 -14.27 6.09
N SER A 115 -4.84 -13.12 6.58
CA SER A 115 -5.89 -13.00 7.59
C SER A 115 -7.25 -12.60 6.99
N LEU A 116 -7.33 -12.48 5.67
CA LEU A 116 -8.48 -11.93 4.98
C LEU A 116 -9.78 -12.72 5.24
N LEU A 117 -9.68 -14.06 5.36
CA LEU A 117 -10.81 -14.93 5.64
C LEU A 117 -11.46 -14.68 7.01
N ASN A 118 -10.74 -14.04 7.95
CA ASN A 118 -11.34 -13.71 9.25
C ASN A 118 -12.48 -12.69 9.12
N ILE A 119 -12.48 -11.86 8.08
CA ILE A 119 -13.61 -10.97 7.76
C ILE A 119 -14.88 -11.81 7.56
N LEU A 120 -14.76 -12.92 6.82
CA LEU A 120 -15.89 -13.83 6.55
C LEU A 120 -16.29 -14.59 7.81
N TYR A 121 -15.33 -15.21 8.51
CA TYR A 121 -15.61 -16.05 9.67
C TYR A 121 -16.18 -15.29 10.87
N ARG A 122 -15.74 -14.06 11.09
CA ARG A 122 -16.21 -13.23 12.20
C ARG A 122 -17.54 -12.54 11.95
N ASN A 123 -17.95 -12.47 10.69
CA ASN A 123 -19.25 -11.94 10.30
C ASN A 123 -20.24 -13.09 9.92
N SER A 124 -19.93 -14.34 10.30
CA SER A 124 -20.73 -15.51 9.94
C SER A 124 -22.15 -15.47 10.48
N ASP A 125 -22.38 -14.86 11.64
CA ASP A 125 -23.72 -14.72 12.23
C ASP A 125 -24.64 -13.83 11.38
N VAL A 126 -24.06 -12.96 10.55
CA VAL A 126 -24.80 -12.15 9.55
C VAL A 126 -25.11 -12.98 8.29
N ILE A 127 -24.40 -14.11 8.09
CA ILE A 127 -24.55 -14.98 6.91
C ILE A 127 -25.77 -15.89 7.05
N GLU A 128 -26.24 -16.24 8.25
CA GLU A 128 -27.45 -17.02 8.46
C GLU A 128 -28.71 -16.32 7.92
N GLY A 129 -28.67 -15.00 7.70
CA GLY A 129 -29.69 -14.22 7.01
C GLY A 129 -29.57 -14.09 5.49
N GLY A 130 -28.54 -14.69 4.86
CA GLY A 130 -28.45 -14.87 3.41
C GLY A 130 -27.61 -13.89 2.60
N CYS A 131 -27.00 -12.84 3.16
CA CYS A 131 -26.10 -11.97 2.38
C CYS A 131 -25.06 -11.28 3.27
N PHE A 132 -23.83 -11.76 3.24
CA PHE A 132 -22.69 -10.93 3.64
C PHE A 132 -22.52 -9.82 2.57
N ASP A 133 -22.70 -8.58 2.97
CA ASP A 133 -22.44 -7.46 2.07
C ASP A 133 -20.94 -7.30 1.84
N LEU A 134 -20.46 -7.92 0.75
CA LEU A 134 -19.07 -7.82 0.29
C LEU A 134 -18.75 -6.47 -0.36
N ALA A 135 -19.71 -5.56 -0.43
CA ALA A 135 -19.57 -4.31 -1.15
C ALA A 135 -18.77 -3.30 -0.32
N PHE A 136 -17.46 -3.27 -0.51
CA PHE A 136 -16.64 -2.15 -0.11
C PHE A 136 -16.78 -1.01 -1.12
N ASP A 137 -16.84 0.23 -0.64
CA ASP A 137 -16.78 1.40 -1.52
C ASP A 137 -15.42 1.47 -2.20
N MET A 138 -14.36 1.13 -1.43
CA MET A 138 -13.00 1.19 -1.91
C MET A 138 -12.15 0.08 -1.33
N ILE A 139 -11.38 -0.61 -2.18
CA ILE A 139 -10.33 -1.54 -1.76
C ILE A 139 -8.98 -1.00 -2.24
N VAL A 140 -8.01 -0.93 -1.34
CA VAL A 140 -6.66 -0.42 -1.61
C VAL A 140 -5.65 -1.55 -1.44
N LEU A 141 -4.87 -1.80 -2.50
CA LEU A 141 -3.75 -2.74 -2.54
C LEU A 141 -2.46 -1.93 -2.59
N ASP A 142 -1.84 -1.72 -1.43
CA ASP A 142 -0.54 -1.03 -1.35
C ASP A 142 0.61 -2.04 -1.48
N GLU A 143 1.66 -1.65 -2.18
CA GLU A 143 2.72 -2.56 -2.65
C GLU A 143 2.15 -3.77 -3.40
N SER A 144 1.30 -3.48 -4.38
CA SER A 144 0.45 -4.47 -5.06
C SER A 144 1.23 -5.57 -5.78
N GLU A 145 2.44 -5.31 -6.30
CA GLU A 145 3.29 -6.34 -6.91
C GLU A 145 3.73 -7.37 -5.86
N SER A 146 4.18 -6.90 -4.69
CA SER A 146 4.56 -7.77 -3.59
C SER A 146 3.37 -8.57 -3.05
N LEU A 147 2.20 -7.93 -2.95
CA LEU A 147 0.97 -8.58 -2.52
C LEU A 147 0.55 -9.70 -3.48
N LEU A 148 0.57 -9.45 -4.79
CA LEU A 148 0.24 -10.45 -5.79
C LEU A 148 1.27 -11.58 -5.85
N ASN A 149 2.56 -11.28 -5.62
CA ASN A 149 3.62 -12.30 -5.52
C ASN A 149 3.45 -13.17 -4.29
N HIS A 150 2.95 -12.62 -3.18
CA HIS A 150 2.77 -13.34 -1.93
C HIS A 150 1.84 -14.56 -2.07
N PHE A 151 0.89 -14.52 -3.00
CA PHE A 151 0.07 -15.69 -3.31
C PHE A 151 0.88 -16.86 -3.88
N ASP A 152 2.09 -16.64 -4.39
CA ASP A 152 2.97 -17.70 -4.91
C ASP A 152 3.97 -18.22 -3.86
N GLU A 153 3.97 -17.65 -2.64
CA GLU A 153 4.83 -18.08 -1.54
C GLU A 153 4.33 -19.37 -0.87
N LYS A 154 5.27 -20.17 -0.36
CA LYS A 154 4.98 -21.44 0.34
C LYS A 154 4.14 -21.24 1.61
N THR A 155 4.24 -20.09 2.26
CA THR A 155 3.48 -19.74 3.46
C THR A 155 1.98 -19.70 3.24
N MET A 156 1.55 -19.48 2.00
CA MET A 156 0.14 -19.44 1.58
C MET A 156 -0.42 -20.81 1.17
N GLU A 157 0.44 -21.82 0.95
CA GLU A 157 0.12 -23.07 0.22
C GLU A 157 -1.17 -23.77 0.68
N ASN A 158 -1.40 -23.86 2.00
CA ASN A 158 -2.57 -24.55 2.56
C ASN A 158 -3.86 -23.72 2.59
N LYS A 159 -3.77 -22.40 2.44
CA LYS A 159 -4.91 -21.47 2.55
C LYS A 159 -5.15 -20.70 1.25
N LYS A 160 -4.23 -20.76 0.31
CA LYS A 160 -4.17 -19.98 -0.92
C LYS A 160 -5.50 -19.97 -1.67
N ILE A 161 -6.08 -21.14 -1.89
CA ILE A 161 -7.29 -21.28 -2.71
C ILE A 161 -8.46 -20.53 -2.08
N ASN A 162 -8.70 -20.72 -0.79
CA ASN A 162 -9.83 -20.10 -0.10
C ASN A 162 -9.65 -18.58 0.03
N ILE A 163 -8.40 -18.14 0.35
CA ILE A 163 -8.08 -16.71 0.42
C ILE A 163 -8.24 -16.07 -0.95
N TRP A 164 -7.77 -16.73 -2.01
CA TRP A 164 -7.90 -16.23 -3.38
C TRP A 164 -9.36 -16.08 -3.80
N TYR A 165 -10.20 -17.08 -3.55
CA TYR A 165 -11.62 -17.00 -3.88
C TYR A 165 -12.32 -15.85 -3.15
N PHE A 166 -12.03 -15.67 -1.87
CA PHE A 166 -12.60 -14.55 -1.11
C PHE A 166 -12.05 -13.21 -1.58
N PHE A 167 -10.74 -13.11 -1.82
CA PHE A 167 -10.09 -11.92 -2.37
C PHE A 167 -10.69 -11.53 -3.73
N ASP A 168 -10.82 -12.49 -4.65
CA ASP A 168 -11.45 -12.27 -5.95
C ASP A 168 -12.92 -11.82 -5.82
N ALA A 169 -13.67 -12.44 -4.91
CA ALA A 169 -15.07 -12.08 -4.67
C ALA A 169 -15.21 -10.64 -4.17
N ILE A 170 -14.45 -10.21 -3.18
CA ILE A 170 -14.54 -8.83 -2.67
C ILE A 170 -14.10 -7.80 -3.71
N LEU A 171 -13.10 -8.12 -4.55
CA LEU A 171 -12.67 -7.23 -5.65
C LEU A 171 -13.72 -7.13 -6.75
N LYS A 172 -14.43 -8.20 -7.06
CA LYS A 172 -15.56 -8.17 -8.01
C LYS A 172 -16.71 -7.28 -7.53
N HIS A 173 -16.99 -7.29 -6.24
CA HIS A 173 -18.11 -6.57 -5.65
C HIS A 173 -17.79 -5.15 -5.18
N CYS A 174 -16.52 -4.79 -4.98
CA CYS A 174 -16.18 -3.43 -4.58
C CYS A 174 -16.53 -2.41 -5.66
N LYS A 175 -16.86 -1.17 -5.24
CA LYS A 175 -17.16 -0.08 -6.19
C LYS A 175 -15.90 0.44 -6.87
N LYS A 176 -14.82 0.61 -6.12
CA LYS A 176 -13.53 1.14 -6.60
C LYS A 176 -12.38 0.31 -6.06
N MET A 177 -11.36 0.10 -6.87
CA MET A 177 -10.12 -0.59 -6.50
C MET A 177 -8.91 0.28 -6.84
N ILE A 178 -7.95 0.37 -5.94
CA ILE A 178 -6.72 1.14 -6.12
C ILE A 178 -5.52 0.23 -5.89
N LEU A 179 -4.64 0.17 -6.88
CA LEU A 179 -3.35 -0.52 -6.79
C LEU A 179 -2.24 0.52 -6.80
N MET A 180 -1.32 0.44 -5.86
CA MET A 180 -0.17 1.35 -5.77
C MET A 180 1.11 0.55 -5.62
N ASP A 181 2.10 0.88 -6.44
CA ASP A 181 3.45 0.33 -6.31
C ASP A 181 4.50 1.26 -6.93
N GLY A 182 5.77 1.04 -6.61
CA GLY A 182 6.91 1.65 -7.31
C GLY A 182 7.16 1.02 -8.67
N ASP A 183 6.90 -0.28 -8.80
CA ASP A 183 7.19 -1.11 -9.96
C ASP A 183 5.94 -1.88 -10.41
N ILE A 184 5.05 -1.21 -11.11
CA ILE A 184 3.87 -1.85 -11.70
C ILE A 184 4.28 -2.64 -12.95
N SER A 185 4.03 -3.94 -12.94
CA SER A 185 4.27 -4.86 -14.05
C SER A 185 3.04 -5.06 -14.93
N GLN A 186 3.24 -5.74 -16.05
CA GLN A 186 2.14 -6.17 -16.92
C GLN A 186 1.14 -7.10 -16.21
N ARG A 187 1.60 -7.85 -15.19
CA ARG A 187 0.73 -8.70 -14.39
C ARG A 187 -0.28 -7.86 -13.60
N SER A 188 0.17 -6.84 -12.90
CA SER A 188 -0.73 -5.96 -12.14
C SER A 188 -1.70 -5.21 -13.04
N LEU A 189 -1.27 -4.78 -14.23
CA LEU A 189 -2.16 -4.15 -15.20
C LEU A 189 -3.22 -5.13 -15.71
N LYS A 190 -2.85 -6.36 -16.08
CA LYS A 190 -3.79 -7.41 -16.49
C LYS A 190 -4.74 -7.78 -15.35
N PHE A 191 -4.22 -7.90 -14.14
CA PHE A 191 -5.03 -8.16 -12.95
C PHE A 191 -6.06 -7.05 -12.73
N ALA A 192 -5.66 -5.78 -12.71
CA ALA A 192 -6.59 -4.68 -12.55
C ALA A 192 -7.65 -4.61 -13.65
N SER A 193 -7.27 -4.85 -14.92
CA SER A 193 -8.18 -4.83 -16.06
C SER A 193 -9.18 -5.98 -16.09
N SER A 194 -8.91 -7.09 -15.39
CA SER A 194 -9.85 -8.22 -15.30
C SER A 194 -11.10 -7.91 -14.48
N TYR A 195 -11.06 -6.87 -13.66
CA TYR A 195 -12.20 -6.43 -12.84
C TYR A 195 -13.02 -5.29 -13.47
N GLY A 196 -12.61 -4.76 -14.59
CA GLY A 196 -13.29 -3.69 -15.30
C GLY A 196 -12.34 -2.65 -15.87
N ASP A 197 -12.89 -1.56 -16.33
CA ASP A 197 -12.09 -0.47 -16.89
C ASP A 197 -11.14 0.12 -15.85
N MET A 198 -9.91 0.40 -16.28
CA MET A 198 -8.90 0.98 -15.40
C MET A 198 -8.37 2.32 -15.90
N SER A 199 -7.93 3.14 -14.95
CA SER A 199 -7.06 4.30 -15.16
C SER A 199 -5.66 3.95 -14.67
N TYR A 200 -4.64 4.29 -15.44
CA TYR A 200 -3.25 4.06 -15.08
C TYR A 200 -2.51 5.39 -14.99
N VAL A 201 -1.89 5.63 -13.86
CA VAL A 201 -1.01 6.79 -13.63
C VAL A 201 0.43 6.30 -13.57
N ASP A 202 1.25 6.77 -14.49
CA ASP A 202 2.67 6.49 -14.57
C ASP A 202 3.48 7.73 -14.19
N ASN A 203 3.92 7.81 -12.94
CA ASN A 203 4.81 8.85 -12.49
C ASN A 203 6.26 8.49 -12.80
N ARG A 204 6.81 9.09 -13.84
CA ARG A 204 8.15 8.83 -14.36
C ARG A 204 9.25 9.65 -13.70
N ASN A 205 8.95 10.39 -12.66
CA ASN A 205 9.97 11.17 -11.97
C ASN A 205 11.06 10.25 -11.42
N SER A 206 12.26 10.41 -11.94
CA SER A 206 13.46 9.64 -11.61
C SER A 206 14.51 10.46 -10.84
N GLU A 207 14.20 11.69 -10.45
CA GLU A 207 15.16 12.52 -9.70
C GLU A 207 15.50 11.84 -8.38
N THR A 208 16.72 11.36 -8.31
CA THR A 208 17.30 10.83 -7.09
C THR A 208 18.63 11.54 -6.86
N ASN A 209 18.68 12.42 -5.87
CA ASN A 209 19.95 12.96 -5.36
C ASN A 209 20.64 11.95 -4.43
N LYS A 210 20.39 10.65 -4.64
CA LYS A 210 20.96 9.59 -3.81
C LYS A 210 22.12 8.95 -4.54
N SER A 211 23.30 9.02 -3.96
CA SER A 211 24.44 8.21 -4.39
C SER A 211 24.33 6.80 -3.81
N ILE A 212 24.59 5.79 -4.62
CA ILE A 212 24.67 4.41 -4.18
C ILE A 212 26.15 4.01 -4.24
N ASN A 213 26.71 3.63 -3.11
CA ASN A 213 28.04 3.06 -3.05
C ASN A 213 27.93 1.54 -3.05
N LEU A 214 28.40 0.90 -4.11
CA LEU A 214 28.49 -0.56 -4.17
C LEU A 214 29.83 -0.99 -3.53
N ILE A 215 29.78 -1.74 -2.44
CA ILE A 215 30.95 -2.26 -1.74
C ILE A 215 30.91 -3.78 -1.84
N CYS A 216 31.85 -4.36 -2.61
CA CYS A 216 31.91 -5.79 -2.86
C CYS A 216 32.84 -6.56 -1.94
N ASN A 217 33.54 -5.86 -1.02
CA ASN A 217 34.50 -6.47 -0.11
C ASN A 217 34.05 -6.26 1.35
N GLN A 218 33.99 -7.33 2.13
CA GLN A 218 33.51 -7.31 3.52
C GLN A 218 34.32 -6.33 4.41
N ALA A 219 35.66 -6.38 4.35
CA ALA A 219 36.50 -5.51 5.17
C ALA A 219 36.30 -4.03 4.84
N THR A 220 36.14 -3.71 3.55
CA THR A 220 35.82 -2.33 3.11
C THR A 220 34.44 -1.90 3.58
N TRP A 221 33.45 -2.81 3.58
CA TRP A 221 32.11 -2.56 4.07
C TRP A 221 32.11 -2.28 5.58
N GLU A 222 32.78 -3.12 6.36
CA GLU A 222 32.92 -2.96 7.80
C GLU A 222 33.61 -1.64 8.17
N ALA A 223 34.71 -1.31 7.51
CA ALA A 223 35.43 -0.04 7.73
C ALA A 223 34.57 1.18 7.39
N LYS A 224 33.73 1.08 6.34
CA LYS A 224 32.80 2.16 6.01
C LYS A 224 31.68 2.26 7.03
N LEU A 225 31.11 1.13 7.45
CA LEU A 225 30.04 1.10 8.46
C LEU A 225 30.53 1.72 9.78
N HIS A 226 31.73 1.38 10.25
CA HIS A 226 32.31 2.00 11.45
C HIS A 226 32.41 3.51 11.33
N ARG A 227 32.93 4.01 10.20
CA ARG A 227 33.03 5.45 9.94
C ARG A 227 31.67 6.14 9.91
N ASP A 228 30.69 5.51 9.25
CA ASP A 228 29.34 6.05 9.15
C ASP A 228 28.64 6.06 10.54
N LEU A 229 28.90 5.07 11.39
CA LEU A 229 28.44 5.03 12.79
C LEU A 229 29.08 6.12 13.64
N GLU A 230 30.39 6.34 13.50
CA GLU A 230 31.11 7.44 14.18
C GLU A 230 30.53 8.80 13.78
N THR A 231 30.27 9.03 12.50
CA THR A 231 29.62 10.24 12.02
C THR A 231 28.23 10.42 12.63
N PHE A 232 27.42 9.35 12.69
CA PHE A 232 26.10 9.38 13.30
C PHE A 232 26.16 9.77 14.78
N TYR A 233 27.10 9.20 15.53
CA TYR A 233 27.19 9.45 16.98
C TYR A 233 27.83 10.81 17.32
N ASN A 234 28.78 11.28 16.54
CA ASN A 234 29.63 12.41 16.89
C ASN A 234 29.29 13.70 16.13
N GLU A 235 28.79 13.62 14.90
CA GLU A 235 28.74 14.77 14.00
C GLU A 235 27.32 15.14 13.53
N ASP A 236 26.49 14.16 13.18
CA ASP A 236 25.17 14.43 12.57
C ASP A 236 24.08 13.47 13.04
N LYS A 237 23.26 13.95 13.97
CA LYS A 237 22.09 13.21 14.48
C LYS A 237 20.98 12.97 13.43
N ASN A 238 21.04 13.63 12.28
CA ASN A 238 20.12 13.42 11.16
C ASN A 238 20.64 12.37 10.17
N PHE A 239 21.89 11.96 10.31
CA PHE A 239 22.46 10.87 9.51
C PHE A 239 21.72 9.56 9.79
N ARG A 240 21.34 8.83 8.76
CA ARG A 240 20.60 7.55 8.89
C ARG A 240 21.33 6.46 8.16
N ILE A 241 21.53 5.34 8.85
CA ILE A 241 22.14 4.14 8.29
C ILE A 241 21.03 3.10 8.14
N CYS A 242 20.92 2.51 6.96
CA CYS A 242 20.07 1.37 6.69
C CYS A 242 20.95 0.21 6.22
N ILE A 243 20.99 -0.86 7.00
CA ILE A 243 21.71 -2.08 6.65
C ILE A 243 20.70 -3.09 6.14
N VAL A 244 20.91 -3.57 4.91
CA VAL A 244 20.09 -4.60 4.29
C VAL A 244 20.94 -5.85 4.10
N SER A 245 20.50 -6.98 4.65
CA SER A 245 21.16 -8.27 4.55
C SER A 245 20.19 -9.31 4.00
N GLN A 246 20.70 -10.25 3.19
CA GLN A 246 19.91 -11.34 2.63
C GLN A 246 19.65 -12.47 3.63
N SER A 247 20.38 -12.51 4.76
CA SER A 247 20.14 -13.47 5.83
C SER A 247 20.16 -12.81 7.21
N SER A 248 19.32 -13.28 8.12
CA SER A 248 19.26 -12.80 9.50
C SER A 248 20.55 -13.04 10.30
N THR A 249 21.38 -13.99 9.86
CA THR A 249 22.68 -14.31 10.49
C THR A 249 23.78 -13.35 10.10
N GLN A 250 23.69 -12.69 8.95
CA GLN A 250 24.71 -11.71 8.50
C GLN A 250 24.48 -10.30 9.05
N GLY A 251 23.30 -10.02 9.59
CA GLY A 251 22.98 -8.71 10.15
C GLY A 251 23.32 -8.53 11.63
N LEU A 252 23.80 -9.59 12.29
CA LEU A 252 24.03 -9.65 13.75
C LEU A 252 25.51 -9.89 14.14
N SER A 253 26.43 -9.95 13.18
CA SER A 253 27.89 -10.12 13.43
C SER A 253 28.60 -8.79 13.61
#